data_f8f51ae0e91cc456175628e68a204472
#
_entry.id   f8f51ae0e91cc456175628e68a204472
#
_cell.length_a   1.000
_cell.length_b   1.000
_cell.length_c   1.000
_cell.angle_alpha   90.00
_cell.angle_beta   90.00
_cell.angle_gamma   90.00
#
_symmetry.space_group_name_H-M   'P 1'
#
loop_
_entity.id
_entity.type
_entity.pdbx_description
1 polymer ?
#
loop_
_entity_poly.entity_id
_entity_poly.type
_entity_poly.pdbx_seq_one_letter_code
_entity_poly.pdbx_strand_id
1 'polypeptide(L)'
;NTALFYPRERGAAVKRMMAVSGATHQTINRFIRRYWQRGMSKNALLPDYLNSGAKGKPRQSEKAKLGRPRTVRSGVGTNITPVIERVFHQVITSKLLIEKNTAVSQAYASALNLIGALMPELQPEELPTPEQFRYFYQSRYAKTLVVEKQHSAVKFAKDIRPLKSTSTAETFGPGHRYQIDATIADVYLLSEHDRSRIVGRPVIYIVQDVFSRMVVGLYIGFEGPSWVSAMIALAHIVEDKVAYCQRFGIDISEDDWPTKGLPAVTLADKGEINGTKVEKFAEAFGVRIENATARRGDAKGI
;
A
#
# COMPACT_ATOMS: atom_id res chain seq x y z
N ASN A 1 -41.98 19.91 17.73
CA ASN A 1 -42.87 20.16 18.86
C ASN A 1 -42.39 21.45 19.57
N THR A 2 -43.07 22.55 19.35
CA THR A 2 -42.72 23.89 19.85
C THR A 2 -42.81 23.96 21.41
N ALA A 3 -43.60 23.10 22.01
CA ALA A 3 -43.77 23.00 23.47
C ALA A 3 -42.44 22.80 24.24
N LEU A 4 -41.45 22.19 23.64
CA LEU A 4 -40.15 21.94 24.27
C LEU A 4 -39.33 23.22 24.51
N PHE A 5 -39.62 24.31 23.81
CA PHE A 5 -38.88 25.59 23.94
C PHE A 5 -39.42 26.46 25.10
N TYR A 6 -40.68 26.24 25.48
CA TYR A 6 -41.31 27.00 26.56
C TYR A 6 -41.23 26.27 27.91
N PRO A 7 -40.67 26.87 28.97
CA PRO A 7 -40.42 26.16 30.25
C PRO A 7 -41.61 25.47 30.86
N ARG A 8 -42.79 26.12 30.86
CA ARG A 8 -44.04 25.56 31.42
C ARG A 8 -44.53 24.35 30.63
N GLU A 9 -44.54 24.44 29.30
CA GLU A 9 -45.01 23.37 28.41
C GLU A 9 -44.02 22.20 28.37
N ARG A 10 -42.71 22.53 28.45
CA ARG A 10 -41.61 21.54 28.48
C ARG A 10 -41.75 20.59 29.68
N GLY A 11 -42.11 21.11 30.87
CA GLY A 11 -42.33 20.30 32.06
C GLY A 11 -43.43 19.25 31.86
N ALA A 12 -44.56 19.64 31.25
CA ALA A 12 -45.65 18.74 30.92
C ALA A 12 -45.25 17.72 29.83
N ALA A 13 -44.49 18.14 28.80
CA ALA A 13 -43.97 17.26 27.76
C ALA A 13 -42.99 16.22 28.30
N VAL A 14 -42.07 16.63 29.19
CA VAL A 14 -41.12 15.73 29.84
C VAL A 14 -41.86 14.67 30.71
N LYS A 15 -42.87 15.08 31.48
CA LYS A 15 -43.70 14.13 32.26
C LYS A 15 -44.38 13.09 31.38
N ARG A 16 -44.95 13.51 30.23
CA ARG A 16 -45.54 12.57 29.25
C ARG A 16 -44.49 11.62 28.65
N MET A 17 -43.30 12.12 28.31
CA MET A 17 -42.23 11.27 27.82
C MET A 17 -41.76 10.26 28.87
N MET A 18 -41.68 10.64 30.14
CA MET A 18 -41.36 9.72 31.23
C MET A 18 -42.39 8.61 31.33
N ALA A 19 -43.69 8.93 31.28
CA ALA A 19 -44.77 7.95 31.38
C ALA A 19 -44.75 6.93 30.22
N VAL A 20 -44.40 7.39 28.99
CA VAL A 20 -44.35 6.51 27.80
C VAL A 20 -43.05 5.69 27.73
N SER A 21 -41.91 6.27 28.09
CA SER A 21 -40.62 5.64 27.90
C SER A 21 -40.04 4.92 29.11
N GLY A 22 -40.59 5.16 30.30
CA GLY A 22 -40.03 4.70 31.58
C GLY A 22 -38.68 5.36 31.94
N ALA A 23 -38.21 6.31 31.14
CA ALA A 23 -36.92 6.98 31.36
C ALA A 23 -37.03 8.02 32.49
N THR A 24 -35.90 8.25 33.18
CA THR A 24 -35.82 9.27 34.22
C THR A 24 -35.87 10.69 33.67
N HIS A 25 -36.33 11.66 34.46
CA HIS A 25 -36.30 13.08 34.14
C HIS A 25 -34.92 13.57 33.65
N GLN A 26 -33.85 13.12 34.31
CA GLN A 26 -32.49 13.48 33.94
C GLN A 26 -32.11 12.94 32.54
N THR A 27 -32.49 11.72 32.23
CA THR A 27 -32.25 11.08 30.94
C THR A 27 -32.94 11.84 29.82
N ILE A 28 -34.23 12.15 29.98
CA ILE A 28 -34.98 12.89 28.96
C ILE A 28 -34.42 14.29 28.74
N ASN A 29 -34.10 15.03 29.81
CA ASN A 29 -33.50 16.34 29.68
C ASN A 29 -32.11 16.30 29.02
N ARG A 30 -31.29 15.24 29.25
CA ARG A 30 -30.04 15.01 28.59
C ARG A 30 -30.23 14.86 27.06
N PHE A 31 -31.23 14.10 26.63
CA PHE A 31 -31.54 13.94 25.20
C PHE A 31 -32.12 15.22 24.58
N ILE A 32 -32.94 15.98 25.28
CA ILE A 32 -33.47 17.27 24.83
C ILE A 32 -32.29 18.27 24.59
N ARG A 33 -31.39 18.39 25.56
CA ARG A 33 -30.19 19.24 25.44
C ARG A 33 -29.31 18.80 24.25
N ARG A 34 -29.08 17.49 24.11
CA ARG A 34 -28.31 16.93 23.01
C ARG A 34 -28.94 17.24 21.65
N TYR A 35 -30.25 17.11 21.55
CA TYR A 35 -31.02 17.46 20.38
C TYR A 35 -30.83 18.94 19.99
N TRP A 36 -30.97 19.86 20.93
CA TRP A 36 -30.78 21.29 20.68
C TRP A 36 -29.35 21.64 20.31
N GLN A 37 -28.39 21.11 21.02
CA GLN A 37 -26.96 21.41 20.82
C GLN A 37 -26.39 20.88 19.50
N ARG A 38 -27.06 19.92 18.87
CA ARG A 38 -26.58 19.24 17.67
C ARG A 38 -27.46 19.42 16.44
N GLY A 39 -28.08 20.58 16.32
CA GLY A 39 -28.79 20.98 15.12
C GLY A 39 -30.20 20.43 14.96
N MET A 40 -30.85 20.00 16.06
CA MET A 40 -32.28 19.64 16.13
C MET A 40 -32.75 18.60 15.11
N SER A 41 -31.87 17.71 14.68
CA SER A 41 -32.17 16.60 13.77
C SER A 41 -32.28 15.27 14.53
N LYS A 42 -32.91 14.26 13.94
CA LYS A 42 -32.94 12.90 14.50
C LYS A 42 -31.54 12.35 14.75
N ASN A 43 -30.58 12.68 13.87
CA ASN A 43 -29.20 12.25 13.97
C ASN A 43 -28.45 12.83 15.19
N ALA A 44 -28.95 13.95 15.76
CA ALA A 44 -28.42 14.52 17.00
C ALA A 44 -28.51 13.56 18.19
N LEU A 45 -29.43 12.62 18.16
CA LEU A 45 -29.63 11.62 19.24
C LEU A 45 -28.79 10.34 19.08
N LEU A 46 -28.11 10.18 17.93
CA LEU A 46 -27.24 9.04 17.72
C LEU A 46 -26.08 9.02 18.73
N PRO A 47 -25.65 7.83 19.21
CA PRO A 47 -24.54 7.71 20.13
C PRO A 47 -23.22 8.22 19.55
N ASP A 48 -22.40 8.88 20.36
CA ASP A 48 -21.08 9.38 19.98
C ASP A 48 -19.99 8.32 20.13
N TYR A 49 -20.13 7.18 19.51
CA TYR A 49 -19.12 6.13 19.59
C TYR A 49 -17.74 6.56 19.06
N LEU A 50 -17.71 7.51 18.13
CA LEU A 50 -16.45 8.06 17.62
C LEU A 50 -15.66 8.82 18.70
N ASN A 51 -16.38 9.47 19.63
CA ASN A 51 -15.80 10.26 20.72
C ASN A 51 -15.72 9.49 22.04
N SER A 52 -16.22 8.23 22.08
CA SER A 52 -16.16 7.42 23.28
C SER A 52 -14.82 6.71 23.41
N GLY A 53 -14.30 6.66 24.62
CA GLY A 53 -13.02 6.06 24.96
C GLY A 53 -11.81 6.96 24.68
N ALA A 54 -10.66 6.54 25.13
CA ALA A 54 -9.39 7.23 24.94
C ALA A 54 -8.60 6.59 23.77
N LYS A 55 -9.10 6.69 22.53
CA LYS A 55 -8.45 6.11 21.36
C LYS A 55 -7.02 6.62 21.21
N GLY A 56 -6.06 5.73 21.13
CA GLY A 56 -4.64 6.05 20.95
C GLY A 56 -3.94 6.58 22.21
N LYS A 57 -4.62 6.75 23.34
CA LYS A 57 -3.97 7.15 24.59
C LYS A 57 -3.63 5.91 25.40
N PRO A 58 -2.36 5.69 25.79
CA PRO A 58 -2.00 4.59 26.66
C PRO A 58 -2.63 4.81 28.04
N ARG A 59 -3.20 3.75 28.59
CA ARG A 59 -3.69 3.77 29.96
C ARG A 59 -2.48 3.75 30.89
N GLN A 60 -2.40 4.71 31.79
CA GLN A 60 -1.42 4.76 32.86
C GLN A 60 -2.15 4.60 34.20
N SER A 61 -1.58 3.84 35.10
CA SER A 61 -2.07 3.69 36.48
C SER A 61 -0.87 3.55 37.39
N GLU A 62 -0.79 4.45 38.36
CA GLU A 62 0.24 4.40 39.41
C GLU A 62 -0.15 3.46 40.58
N LYS A 63 -1.45 3.32 40.84
CA LYS A 63 -1.97 2.65 42.03
C LYS A 63 -2.56 1.27 41.77
N ALA A 64 -3.02 0.98 40.57
CA ALA A 64 -3.66 -0.29 40.26
C ALA A 64 -2.95 -1.03 39.13
N LYS A 65 -2.85 -2.34 39.26
CA LYS A 65 -2.35 -3.22 38.17
C LYS A 65 -3.27 -3.13 36.96
N LEU A 66 -2.71 -2.82 35.80
CA LEU A 66 -3.43 -2.83 34.54
C LEU A 66 -3.48 -4.25 33.93
N GLY A 67 -4.60 -4.57 33.31
CA GLY A 67 -4.84 -5.84 32.64
C GLY A 67 -5.53 -6.88 33.51
N ARG A 68 -5.59 -8.13 33.02
CA ARG A 68 -6.25 -9.23 33.74
C ARG A 68 -5.48 -9.59 35.02
N PRO A 69 -6.16 -9.77 36.17
CA PRO A 69 -5.53 -10.27 37.37
C PRO A 69 -4.89 -11.64 37.13
N ARG A 70 -3.82 -11.94 37.86
CA ARG A 70 -3.19 -13.28 37.84
C ARG A 70 -4.15 -14.28 38.49
N THR A 71 -4.31 -15.45 37.88
CA THR A 71 -5.19 -16.53 38.41
C THR A 71 -4.38 -17.79 38.78
N VAL A 72 -3.19 -17.97 38.20
CA VAL A 72 -2.36 -19.19 38.34
C VAL A 72 -1.10 -18.94 39.16
N ARG A 73 -0.50 -17.74 39.02
CA ARG A 73 0.71 -17.36 39.76
C ARG A 73 0.36 -16.44 40.92
N SER A 74 1.08 -16.59 42.04
CA SER A 74 1.00 -15.68 43.17
C SER A 74 1.41 -14.25 42.83
N GLY A 75 1.02 -13.28 43.65
CA GLY A 75 1.40 -11.88 43.52
C GLY A 75 0.54 -11.08 42.56
N VAL A 76 0.62 -9.75 42.70
CA VAL A 76 -0.17 -8.78 41.91
C VAL A 76 0.40 -8.62 40.50
N GLY A 77 1.71 -8.82 40.30
CA GLY A 77 2.46 -8.56 39.09
C GLY A 77 2.76 -7.07 38.90
N THR A 78 3.49 -6.71 37.85
CA THR A 78 3.95 -5.35 37.60
C THR A 78 3.22 -4.67 36.47
N ASN A 79 3.18 -3.34 36.49
CA ASN A 79 2.91 -2.50 35.33
C ASN A 79 4.22 -2.24 34.58
N ILE A 80 4.13 -1.87 33.30
CA ILE A 80 5.30 -1.45 32.53
C ILE A 80 5.75 -0.09 33.05
N THR A 81 6.87 -0.07 33.77
CA THR A 81 7.51 1.15 34.26
C THR A 81 8.31 1.83 33.12
N PRO A 82 8.69 3.12 33.26
CA PRO A 82 9.52 3.78 32.24
C PRO A 82 10.89 3.12 32.00
N VAL A 83 11.42 2.41 33.01
CA VAL A 83 12.67 1.63 32.86
C VAL A 83 12.42 0.38 32.03
N ILE A 84 11.39 -0.39 32.36
CA ILE A 84 10.99 -1.57 31.58
C ILE A 84 10.64 -1.18 30.15
N GLU A 85 9.95 -0.06 29.94
CA GLU A 85 9.61 0.47 28.62
C GLU A 85 10.87 0.73 27.78
N ARG A 86 11.89 1.37 28.35
CA ARG A 86 13.18 1.61 27.69
C ARG A 86 13.88 0.32 27.28
N VAL A 87 13.92 -0.67 28.17
CA VAL A 87 14.49 -1.99 27.88
C VAL A 87 13.73 -2.68 26.76
N PHE A 88 12.41 -2.63 26.78
CA PHE A 88 11.59 -3.19 25.71
C PHE A 88 11.87 -2.53 24.37
N HIS A 89 11.94 -1.20 24.32
CA HIS A 89 12.31 -0.46 23.11
C HIS A 89 13.70 -0.85 22.59
N GLN A 90 14.68 -0.92 23.48
CA GLN A 90 16.05 -1.31 23.12
C GLN A 90 16.10 -2.70 22.51
N VAL A 91 15.49 -3.70 23.16
CA VAL A 91 15.49 -5.08 22.68
C VAL A 91 14.70 -5.24 21.37
N ILE A 92 13.54 -4.60 21.27
CA ILE A 92 12.74 -4.65 20.04
C ILE A 92 13.54 -4.05 18.88
N THR A 93 14.16 -2.88 19.10
CA THR A 93 14.92 -2.19 18.07
C THR A 93 16.17 -2.98 17.64
N SER A 94 16.92 -3.55 18.58
CA SER A 94 18.15 -4.27 18.27
C SER A 94 17.91 -5.69 17.73
N LYS A 95 16.84 -6.36 18.14
CA LYS A 95 16.56 -7.75 17.79
C LYS A 95 15.43 -7.90 16.77
N LEU A 96 14.22 -7.45 17.08
CA LEU A 96 13.05 -7.71 16.25
C LEU A 96 12.97 -6.84 14.98
N LEU A 97 13.56 -5.64 15.00
CA LEU A 97 13.56 -4.78 13.80
C LEU A 97 14.74 -5.05 12.86
N ILE A 98 15.82 -5.64 13.34
CA ILE A 98 17.03 -5.89 12.54
C ILE A 98 17.11 -7.35 12.12
N GLU A 99 16.90 -8.27 13.05
CA GLU A 99 17.06 -9.70 12.82
C GLU A 99 15.75 -10.32 12.34
N LYS A 100 15.72 -10.82 11.11
CA LYS A 100 14.50 -11.39 10.48
C LYS A 100 13.93 -12.62 11.18
N ASN A 101 14.81 -13.43 11.78
CA ASN A 101 14.45 -14.75 12.29
C ASN A 101 14.36 -14.81 13.82
N THR A 102 14.47 -13.67 14.50
CA THR A 102 14.35 -13.64 15.95
C THR A 102 12.90 -13.78 16.38
N ALA A 103 12.59 -14.84 17.11
CA ALA A 103 11.27 -15.04 17.69
C ALA A 103 10.99 -14.02 18.81
N VAL A 104 9.73 -13.60 18.95
CA VAL A 104 9.31 -12.68 20.03
C VAL A 104 9.64 -13.23 21.41
N SER A 105 9.59 -14.56 21.59
CA SER A 105 10.00 -15.24 22.84
C SER A 105 11.48 -15.07 23.16
N GLN A 106 12.35 -15.13 22.14
CA GLN A 106 13.80 -14.91 22.31
C GLN A 106 14.11 -13.46 22.66
N ALA A 107 13.43 -12.52 22.00
CA ALA A 107 13.54 -11.10 22.33
C ALA A 107 13.06 -10.82 23.76
N TYR A 108 11.98 -11.45 24.19
CA TYR A 108 11.51 -11.35 25.58
C TYR A 108 12.52 -11.89 26.59
N ALA A 109 13.14 -13.04 26.33
CA ALA A 109 14.18 -13.57 27.18
C ALA A 109 15.39 -12.61 27.30
N SER A 110 15.79 -12.00 26.19
CA SER A 110 16.82 -10.95 26.20
C SER A 110 16.40 -9.72 27.02
N ALA A 111 15.12 -9.33 26.96
CA ALA A 111 14.60 -8.24 27.79
C ALA A 111 14.62 -8.57 29.29
N LEU A 112 14.28 -9.80 29.65
CA LEU A 112 14.37 -10.25 31.08
C LEU A 112 15.80 -10.22 31.58
N ASN A 113 16.76 -10.68 30.80
CA ASN A 113 18.19 -10.65 31.18
C ASN A 113 18.67 -9.21 31.42
N LEU A 114 18.29 -8.25 30.56
CA LEU A 114 18.61 -6.83 30.75
C LEU A 114 17.91 -6.23 31.96
N ILE A 115 16.63 -6.58 32.21
CA ILE A 115 15.90 -6.13 33.39
C ILE A 115 16.57 -6.65 34.65
N GLY A 116 16.94 -7.94 34.71
CA GLY A 116 17.64 -8.53 35.83
C GLY A 116 19.01 -7.90 36.12
N ALA A 117 19.72 -7.50 35.05
CA ALA A 117 20.99 -6.78 35.20
C ALA A 117 20.84 -5.35 35.70
N LEU A 118 19.78 -4.65 35.29
CA LEU A 118 19.51 -3.24 35.68
C LEU A 118 18.79 -3.10 37.03
N MET A 119 18.03 -4.11 37.43
CA MET A 119 17.18 -4.12 38.60
C MET A 119 17.25 -5.49 39.30
N PRO A 120 18.42 -5.85 39.91
CA PRO A 120 18.64 -7.14 40.51
C PRO A 120 17.78 -7.42 41.76
N GLU A 121 17.20 -6.35 42.34
CA GLU A 121 16.32 -6.41 43.51
C GLU A 121 14.89 -6.87 43.19
N LEU A 122 14.49 -6.89 41.90
CA LEU A 122 13.14 -7.27 41.51
C LEU A 122 12.90 -8.78 41.78
N GLN A 123 11.80 -9.05 42.47
CA GLN A 123 11.35 -10.42 42.67
C GLN A 123 10.76 -11.02 41.39
N PRO A 124 10.79 -12.35 41.21
CA PRO A 124 10.24 -13.01 40.03
C PRO A 124 8.75 -12.65 39.73
N GLU A 125 7.99 -12.34 40.77
CA GLU A 125 6.59 -11.91 40.65
C GLU A 125 6.43 -10.50 40.09
N GLU A 126 7.46 -9.68 40.22
CA GLU A 126 7.48 -8.29 39.74
C GLU A 126 8.01 -8.15 38.32
N LEU A 127 8.50 -9.23 37.72
CA LEU A 127 8.94 -9.22 36.34
C LEU A 127 7.77 -9.10 35.36
N PRO A 128 7.93 -8.38 34.25
CA PRO A 128 6.92 -8.29 33.21
C PRO A 128 6.65 -9.65 32.58
N THR A 129 5.43 -9.89 32.12
CA THR A 129 5.03 -11.16 31.49
C THR A 129 5.31 -11.15 29.97
N PRO A 130 5.42 -12.35 29.33
CA PRO A 130 5.56 -12.44 27.87
C PRO A 130 4.41 -11.74 27.12
N GLU A 131 3.19 -11.79 27.68
CA GLU A 131 2.00 -11.16 27.11
C GLU A 131 2.11 -9.62 27.15
N GLN A 132 2.67 -9.07 28.24
CA GLN A 132 2.94 -7.63 28.32
C GLN A 132 3.96 -7.18 27.27
N PHE A 133 5.05 -7.94 27.09
CA PHE A 133 6.04 -7.65 26.05
C PHE A 133 5.43 -7.75 24.66
N ARG A 134 4.66 -8.81 24.36
CA ARG A 134 3.98 -9.00 23.08
C ARG A 134 2.97 -7.87 22.80
N TYR A 135 2.16 -7.50 23.79
CA TYR A 135 1.21 -6.40 23.67
C TYR A 135 1.93 -5.08 23.42
N PHE A 136 3.00 -4.80 24.15
CA PHE A 136 3.84 -3.62 23.96
C PHE A 136 4.38 -3.55 22.53
N TYR A 137 4.96 -4.65 22.06
CA TYR A 137 5.47 -4.75 20.69
C TYR A 137 4.37 -4.49 19.65
N GLN A 138 3.25 -5.16 19.75
CA GLN A 138 2.14 -5.04 18.79
C GLN A 138 1.45 -3.69 18.83
N SER A 139 1.38 -3.03 19.99
CA SER A 139 0.71 -1.74 20.15
C SER A 139 1.58 -0.55 19.75
N ARG A 140 2.90 -0.65 19.86
CA ARG A 140 3.84 0.45 19.61
C ARG A 140 4.52 0.37 18.25
N TYR A 141 4.61 -0.83 17.66
CA TYR A 141 5.29 -1.04 16.38
C TYR A 141 4.30 -1.56 15.34
N ALA A 142 4.00 -0.73 14.33
CA ALA A 142 3.14 -1.14 13.22
C ALA A 142 3.82 -2.27 12.44
N LYS A 143 3.05 -3.26 12.00
CA LYS A 143 3.58 -4.39 11.20
C LYS A 143 4.31 -3.92 9.95
N THR A 144 3.82 -2.88 9.29
CA THR A 144 4.46 -2.28 8.11
C THR A 144 5.85 -1.74 8.42
N LEU A 145 6.03 -1.05 9.57
CA LEU A 145 7.32 -0.55 10.02
C LEU A 145 8.31 -1.68 10.29
N VAL A 146 7.85 -2.77 10.92
CA VAL A 146 8.70 -3.93 11.21
C VAL A 146 9.23 -4.54 9.91
N VAL A 147 8.33 -4.78 8.96
CA VAL A 147 8.68 -5.35 7.65
C VAL A 147 9.59 -4.41 6.86
N GLU A 148 9.35 -3.11 6.89
CA GLU A 148 10.20 -2.10 6.26
C GLU A 148 11.64 -2.13 6.81
N LYS A 149 11.79 -2.20 8.15
CA LYS A 149 13.11 -2.24 8.80
C LYS A 149 13.86 -3.55 8.59
N GLN A 150 13.15 -4.67 8.45
CA GLN A 150 13.73 -5.99 8.21
C GLN A 150 14.19 -6.21 6.76
N HIS A 151 13.88 -5.32 5.84
CA HIS A 151 14.24 -5.44 4.43
C HIS A 151 15.02 -4.22 3.95
N SER A 152 15.83 -4.38 2.90
CA SER A 152 16.45 -3.23 2.24
C SER A 152 15.37 -2.33 1.62
N ALA A 153 15.62 -1.02 1.56
CA ALA A 153 14.69 -0.05 0.97
C ALA A 153 14.27 -0.44 -0.46
N VAL A 154 15.21 -0.97 -1.25
CA VAL A 154 14.94 -1.44 -2.61
C VAL A 154 13.98 -2.63 -2.62
N LYS A 155 14.24 -3.64 -1.77
CA LYS A 155 13.39 -4.84 -1.68
C LYS A 155 12.01 -4.50 -1.15
N PHE A 156 11.92 -3.63 -0.13
CA PHE A 156 10.64 -3.18 0.40
C PHE A 156 9.82 -2.44 -0.67
N ALA A 157 10.43 -1.51 -1.39
CA ALA A 157 9.75 -0.73 -2.43
C ALA A 157 9.31 -1.58 -3.62
N LYS A 158 10.08 -2.62 -3.97
CA LYS A 158 9.81 -3.48 -5.12
C LYS A 158 8.78 -4.58 -4.82
N ASP A 159 8.98 -5.32 -3.73
CA ASP A 159 8.32 -6.62 -3.54
C ASP A 159 7.31 -6.64 -2.39
N ILE A 160 7.36 -5.66 -1.46
CA ILE A 160 6.64 -5.76 -0.19
C ILE A 160 5.62 -4.64 0.00
N ARG A 161 5.95 -3.45 -0.46
CA ARG A 161 5.10 -2.27 -0.33
C ARG A 161 3.70 -2.53 -0.93
N PRO A 162 2.61 -2.20 -0.21
CA PRO A 162 1.28 -2.31 -0.79
C PRO A 162 1.12 -1.41 -2.01
N LEU A 163 0.67 -1.96 -3.12
CA LEU A 163 0.28 -1.19 -4.29
C LEU A 163 -1.07 -0.52 -4.00
N LYS A 164 -1.13 0.80 -4.18
CA LYS A 164 -2.33 1.60 -3.88
C LYS A 164 -3.12 1.98 -5.14
N SER A 165 -2.58 1.66 -6.33
CA SER A 165 -3.18 2.03 -7.61
C SER A 165 -2.90 0.96 -8.66
N THR A 166 -3.60 1.03 -9.79
CA THR A 166 -3.35 0.22 -10.97
C THR A 166 -2.62 1.05 -12.02
N SER A 167 -1.94 0.42 -12.97
CA SER A 167 -1.27 1.11 -14.09
C SER A 167 -2.25 1.94 -14.93
N THR A 168 -3.52 1.53 -14.99
CA THR A 168 -4.57 2.22 -15.73
C THR A 168 -5.15 3.44 -15.04
N ALA A 169 -4.88 3.65 -13.74
CA ALA A 169 -5.45 4.76 -12.97
C ALA A 169 -5.04 6.15 -13.48
N GLU A 170 -3.90 6.24 -14.17
CA GLU A 170 -3.39 7.48 -14.73
C GLU A 170 -3.67 7.62 -16.24
N THR A 171 -4.53 6.77 -16.81
CA THR A 171 -4.88 6.80 -18.23
C THR A 171 -6.34 7.23 -18.42
N PHE A 172 -6.57 8.08 -19.44
CA PHE A 172 -7.91 8.64 -19.71
C PHE A 172 -8.65 7.87 -20.82
N GLY A 173 -7.96 6.98 -21.55
CA GLY A 173 -8.52 6.20 -22.64
C GLY A 173 -7.45 5.57 -23.52
N PRO A 174 -7.85 4.81 -24.56
CA PRO A 174 -6.93 4.27 -25.55
C PRO A 174 -6.09 5.38 -26.21
N GLY A 175 -4.82 5.13 -26.45
CA GLY A 175 -3.92 6.11 -27.06
C GLY A 175 -3.35 7.17 -26.11
N HIS A 176 -3.80 7.21 -24.85
CA HIS A 176 -3.26 8.20 -23.90
C HIS A 176 -1.83 7.86 -23.48
N ARG A 177 -1.54 6.62 -23.10
CA ARG A 177 -0.22 6.20 -22.64
C ARG A 177 0.15 4.87 -23.24
N TYR A 178 1.30 4.84 -23.94
CA TYR A 178 1.91 3.60 -24.41
C TYR A 178 3.13 3.26 -23.56
N GLN A 179 3.37 1.98 -23.40
CA GLN A 179 4.55 1.45 -22.73
C GLN A 179 5.36 0.63 -23.70
N ILE A 180 6.67 0.88 -23.77
CA ILE A 180 7.62 0.09 -24.55
C ILE A 180 8.46 -0.76 -23.60
N ASP A 181 8.69 -2.01 -23.99
CA ASP A 181 9.57 -2.93 -23.30
C ASP A 181 10.25 -3.88 -24.28
N ALA A 182 11.47 -4.29 -23.94
CA ALA A 182 12.28 -5.22 -24.73
C ALA A 182 12.45 -6.53 -23.95
N THR A 183 12.29 -7.64 -24.65
CA THR A 183 12.56 -8.96 -24.11
C THR A 183 13.36 -9.80 -25.08
N ILE A 184 14.25 -10.66 -24.59
CA ILE A 184 14.93 -11.66 -25.41
C ILE A 184 14.02 -12.87 -25.49
N ALA A 185 13.60 -13.25 -26.71
CA ALA A 185 12.75 -14.41 -26.93
C ALA A 185 13.42 -15.69 -26.40
N ASP A 186 12.63 -16.57 -25.81
CA ASP A 186 13.14 -17.84 -25.27
C ASP A 186 13.14 -18.95 -26.33
N VAL A 187 13.49 -18.58 -27.55
CA VAL A 187 13.62 -19.47 -28.71
C VAL A 187 14.93 -19.18 -29.45
N TYR A 188 15.55 -20.24 -29.97
CA TYR A 188 16.70 -20.12 -30.86
C TYR A 188 16.24 -20.23 -32.31
N LEU A 189 16.58 -19.25 -33.12
CA LEU A 189 16.32 -19.30 -34.56
C LEU A 189 17.47 -19.98 -35.26
N LEU A 190 17.13 -20.77 -36.27
CA LEU A 190 18.07 -21.45 -37.14
C LEU A 190 18.17 -20.70 -38.45
N SER A 191 19.34 -20.79 -39.11
CA SER A 191 19.53 -20.21 -40.44
C SER A 191 18.58 -20.83 -41.46
N GLU A 192 17.99 -20.03 -42.32
CA GLU A 192 17.16 -20.46 -43.41
C GLU A 192 17.99 -21.28 -44.44
N HIS A 193 19.23 -20.93 -44.66
CA HIS A 193 20.12 -21.58 -45.62
C HIS A 193 20.74 -22.87 -45.08
N ASP A 194 20.97 -22.94 -43.76
CA ASP A 194 21.58 -24.10 -43.11
C ASP A 194 20.97 -24.30 -41.74
N ARG A 195 20.02 -25.20 -41.64
CA ARG A 195 19.29 -25.51 -40.41
C ARG A 195 20.15 -26.10 -39.29
N SER A 196 21.41 -26.46 -39.55
CA SER A 196 22.35 -26.85 -38.49
C SER A 196 22.97 -25.63 -37.76
N ARG A 197 22.84 -24.44 -38.32
CA ARG A 197 23.38 -23.24 -37.72
C ARG A 197 22.35 -22.48 -36.93
N ILE A 198 22.68 -22.25 -35.65
CA ILE A 198 21.91 -21.38 -34.77
C ILE A 198 22.29 -19.92 -35.08
N VAL A 199 21.32 -19.10 -35.45
CA VAL A 199 21.49 -17.67 -35.65
C VAL A 199 21.55 -16.92 -34.33
N GLY A 200 20.66 -17.29 -33.39
CA GLY A 200 20.61 -16.70 -32.07
C GLY A 200 19.19 -16.58 -31.53
N ARG A 201 19.06 -15.86 -30.44
CA ARG A 201 17.77 -15.52 -29.82
C ARG A 201 17.40 -14.10 -30.25
N PRO A 202 16.22 -13.90 -30.85
CA PRO A 202 15.80 -12.55 -31.24
C PRO A 202 15.40 -11.72 -30.03
N VAL A 203 15.60 -10.40 -30.15
CA VAL A 203 15.06 -9.40 -29.22
C VAL A 203 13.73 -8.94 -29.76
N ILE A 204 12.71 -8.95 -28.93
CA ILE A 204 11.36 -8.52 -29.25
C ILE A 204 11.09 -7.23 -28.50
N TYR A 205 10.78 -6.17 -29.24
CA TYR A 205 10.23 -4.94 -28.69
C TYR A 205 8.73 -4.92 -28.87
N ILE A 206 8.00 -4.70 -27.79
CA ILE A 206 6.56 -4.55 -27.78
C ILE A 206 6.20 -3.16 -27.28
N VAL A 207 5.36 -2.47 -28.03
CA VAL A 207 4.70 -1.24 -27.58
C VAL A 207 3.25 -1.57 -27.32
N GLN A 208 2.81 -1.32 -26.10
CA GLN A 208 1.45 -1.67 -25.65
C GLN A 208 0.74 -0.43 -25.13
N ASP A 209 -0.55 -0.29 -25.50
CA ASP A 209 -1.42 0.71 -24.88
C ASP A 209 -1.79 0.30 -23.45
N VAL A 210 -1.49 1.16 -22.49
CA VAL A 210 -1.69 0.89 -21.06
C VAL A 210 -3.17 0.75 -20.71
N PHE A 211 -4.06 1.45 -21.42
CA PHE A 211 -5.49 1.41 -21.14
C PHE A 211 -6.16 0.15 -21.68
N SER A 212 -6.02 -0.11 -22.98
CA SER A 212 -6.67 -1.22 -23.67
C SER A 212 -5.91 -2.55 -23.55
N ARG A 213 -4.63 -2.50 -23.18
CA ARG A 213 -3.71 -3.66 -23.19
C ARG A 213 -3.38 -4.18 -24.59
N MET A 214 -3.75 -3.45 -25.61
CA MET A 214 -3.52 -3.84 -26.99
C MET A 214 -2.07 -3.55 -27.40
N VAL A 215 -1.48 -4.48 -28.17
CA VAL A 215 -0.17 -4.25 -28.78
C VAL A 215 -0.36 -3.25 -29.91
N VAL A 216 0.35 -2.14 -29.86
CA VAL A 216 0.24 -1.04 -30.84
C VAL A 216 1.46 -0.94 -31.74
N GLY A 217 2.60 -1.50 -31.31
CA GLY A 217 3.84 -1.53 -32.05
C GLY A 217 4.65 -2.77 -31.73
N LEU A 218 5.40 -3.24 -32.72
CA LEU A 218 6.22 -4.44 -32.64
C LEU A 218 7.49 -4.27 -33.46
N TYR A 219 8.62 -4.74 -32.92
CA TYR A 219 9.85 -4.95 -33.68
C TYR A 219 10.55 -6.22 -33.20
N ILE A 220 11.05 -7.01 -34.13
CA ILE A 220 11.81 -8.23 -33.85
C ILE A 220 13.12 -8.16 -34.63
N GLY A 221 14.24 -8.28 -33.91
CA GLY A 221 15.57 -8.22 -34.50
C GLY A 221 16.61 -8.98 -33.67
N PHE A 222 17.85 -9.00 -34.16
CA PHE A 222 18.95 -9.64 -33.45
C PHE A 222 19.89 -8.63 -32.77
N GLU A 223 19.67 -7.33 -33.01
CA GLU A 223 20.38 -6.28 -32.33
C GLU A 223 20.01 -6.26 -30.86
N GLY A 224 21.01 -6.08 -30.00
CA GLY A 224 20.76 -5.93 -28.57
C GLY A 224 19.83 -4.76 -28.27
N PRO A 225 19.25 -4.70 -27.08
CA PRO A 225 18.40 -3.60 -26.67
C PRO A 225 19.07 -2.25 -26.95
N SER A 226 18.49 -1.47 -27.84
CA SER A 226 19.07 -0.22 -28.31
C SER A 226 18.00 0.83 -28.62
N TRP A 227 18.42 2.09 -28.63
CA TRP A 227 17.56 3.19 -29.05
C TRP A 227 17.01 3.00 -30.48
N VAL A 228 17.83 2.48 -31.41
CA VAL A 228 17.41 2.28 -32.80
C VAL A 228 16.28 1.27 -32.90
N SER A 229 16.39 0.14 -32.21
CA SER A 229 15.36 -0.90 -32.18
C SER A 229 14.07 -0.38 -31.54
N ALA A 230 14.18 0.41 -30.46
CA ALA A 230 13.04 1.07 -29.84
C ALA A 230 12.35 2.05 -30.80
N MET A 231 13.11 2.83 -31.55
CA MET A 231 12.57 3.75 -32.55
C MET A 231 11.84 3.04 -33.70
N ILE A 232 12.33 1.89 -34.14
CA ILE A 232 11.62 1.08 -35.15
C ILE A 232 10.29 0.57 -34.61
N ALA A 233 10.27 0.08 -33.36
CA ALA A 233 9.03 -0.34 -32.71
C ALA A 233 8.03 0.82 -32.54
N LEU A 234 8.52 2.03 -32.24
CA LEU A 234 7.68 3.23 -32.16
C LEU A 234 7.19 3.68 -33.55
N ALA A 235 8.01 3.57 -34.61
CA ALA A 235 7.58 3.87 -35.96
C ALA A 235 6.48 2.92 -36.44
N HIS A 236 6.51 1.65 -36.03
CA HIS A 236 5.46 0.69 -36.34
C HIS A 236 4.08 1.04 -35.76
N ILE A 237 4.01 1.93 -34.76
CA ILE A 237 2.73 2.38 -34.15
C ILE A 237 1.83 3.04 -35.21
N VAL A 238 2.40 3.82 -36.11
CA VAL A 238 1.68 4.58 -37.15
C VAL A 238 1.54 3.79 -38.46
N GLU A 239 2.20 2.67 -38.59
CA GLU A 239 2.15 1.82 -39.76
C GLU A 239 0.77 1.12 -39.86
N ASP A 240 0.28 0.96 -41.10
CA ASP A 240 -0.92 0.17 -41.39
C ASP A 240 -0.73 -1.30 -41.03
N LYS A 241 -1.54 -1.81 -40.12
CA LYS A 241 -1.38 -3.17 -39.59
C LYS A 241 -1.80 -4.25 -40.57
N VAL A 242 -2.77 -3.96 -41.44
CA VAL A 242 -3.19 -4.88 -42.52
C VAL A 242 -2.05 -5.04 -43.51
N ALA A 243 -1.51 -3.94 -44.02
CA ALA A 243 -0.38 -3.95 -44.92
C ALA A 243 0.87 -4.58 -44.31
N TYR A 244 1.11 -4.35 -43.00
CA TYR A 244 2.19 -5.01 -42.27
C TYR A 244 2.04 -6.53 -42.23
N CYS A 245 0.88 -7.04 -41.87
CA CYS A 245 0.60 -8.47 -41.77
C CYS A 245 0.67 -9.16 -43.14
N GLN A 246 0.18 -8.50 -44.19
CA GLN A 246 0.23 -9.02 -45.56
C GLN A 246 1.66 -9.31 -46.03
N ARG A 247 2.67 -8.52 -45.59
CA ARG A 247 4.09 -8.81 -45.88
C ARG A 247 4.58 -10.16 -45.39
N PHE A 248 3.91 -10.70 -44.38
CA PHE A 248 4.21 -12.00 -43.77
C PHE A 248 3.21 -13.08 -44.18
N GLY A 249 2.31 -12.80 -45.15
CA GLY A 249 1.29 -13.75 -45.60
C GLY A 249 0.17 -13.95 -44.57
N ILE A 250 -0.06 -13.01 -43.69
CA ILE A 250 -1.11 -13.03 -42.67
C ILE A 250 -2.22 -12.07 -43.09
N ASP A 251 -3.39 -12.61 -43.39
CA ASP A 251 -4.55 -11.83 -43.73
C ASP A 251 -5.35 -11.44 -42.47
N ILE A 252 -5.49 -10.16 -42.25
CA ILE A 252 -6.32 -9.57 -41.18
C ILE A 252 -7.18 -8.45 -41.73
N SER A 253 -8.29 -8.13 -41.06
CA SER A 253 -9.09 -6.95 -41.28
C SER A 253 -8.61 -5.79 -40.39
N GLU A 254 -9.08 -4.54 -40.69
CA GLU A 254 -8.80 -3.40 -39.82
C GLU A 254 -9.33 -3.58 -38.39
N ASP A 255 -10.44 -4.33 -38.23
CA ASP A 255 -11.04 -4.59 -36.92
C ASP A 255 -10.24 -5.58 -36.06
N ASP A 256 -9.39 -6.43 -36.68
CA ASP A 256 -8.57 -7.41 -35.96
C ASP A 256 -7.38 -6.72 -35.23
N TRP A 257 -6.85 -5.65 -35.81
CA TRP A 257 -5.78 -4.86 -35.20
C TRP A 257 -5.96 -3.36 -35.44
N PRO A 258 -6.96 -2.72 -34.80
CA PRO A 258 -7.42 -1.36 -35.11
C PRO A 258 -6.53 -0.26 -34.54
N THR A 259 -5.27 -0.55 -34.20
CA THR A 259 -4.36 0.39 -33.56
C THR A 259 -3.64 1.25 -34.57
N LYS A 260 -3.84 2.57 -34.48
CA LYS A 260 -3.18 3.55 -35.35
C LYS A 260 -3.05 4.89 -34.63
N GLY A 261 -1.86 5.47 -34.65
CA GLY A 261 -1.64 6.80 -34.08
C GLY A 261 -0.67 6.84 -32.89
N LEU A 262 -0.04 8.00 -32.72
CA LEU A 262 0.91 8.25 -31.65
C LEU A 262 0.22 8.47 -30.31
N PRO A 263 0.86 8.08 -29.18
CA PRO A 263 0.33 8.33 -27.85
C PRO A 263 0.57 9.77 -27.39
N ALA A 264 -0.17 10.22 -26.40
CA ALA A 264 0.19 11.45 -25.69
C ALA A 264 1.43 11.28 -24.81
N VAL A 265 1.62 10.08 -24.25
CA VAL A 265 2.75 9.75 -23.36
C VAL A 265 3.31 8.39 -23.71
N THR A 266 4.64 8.28 -23.80
CA THR A 266 5.37 7.01 -23.91
C THR A 266 6.15 6.75 -22.63
N LEU A 267 5.88 5.62 -21.98
CA LEU A 267 6.61 5.13 -20.81
C LEU A 267 7.69 4.13 -21.25
N ALA A 268 8.93 4.38 -20.89
CA ALA A 268 10.05 3.51 -21.24
C ALA A 268 10.99 3.27 -20.06
N ASP A 269 11.88 2.28 -20.17
CA ASP A 269 12.90 2.08 -19.15
C ASP A 269 14.08 3.04 -19.32
N LYS A 270 14.64 3.50 -18.20
CA LYS A 270 15.76 4.47 -18.19
C LYS A 270 16.99 4.04 -19.00
N GLY A 271 17.18 2.72 -19.20
CA GLY A 271 18.33 2.19 -19.94
C GLY A 271 18.18 2.30 -21.46
N GLU A 272 16.96 2.37 -21.98
CA GLU A 272 16.69 2.26 -23.42
C GLU A 272 16.45 3.61 -24.08
N ILE A 273 15.85 4.55 -23.35
CA ILE A 273 15.46 5.85 -23.88
C ILE A 273 16.07 6.98 -23.04
N ASN A 274 17.31 7.29 -23.29
CA ASN A 274 18.02 8.41 -22.67
C ASN A 274 18.81 9.22 -23.71
N GLY A 275 18.83 10.55 -23.55
CA GLY A 275 19.68 11.47 -24.26
C GLY A 275 18.95 12.46 -25.18
N THR A 276 19.72 13.38 -25.78
CA THR A 276 19.23 14.48 -26.61
C THR A 276 18.44 14.04 -27.85
N LYS A 277 18.61 12.79 -28.32
CA LYS A 277 17.83 12.22 -29.42
C LYS A 277 16.37 11.97 -29.04
N VAL A 278 16.15 11.60 -27.80
CA VAL A 278 14.81 11.36 -27.24
C VAL A 278 14.03 12.66 -27.10
N GLU A 279 14.70 13.72 -26.64
CA GLU A 279 14.11 15.06 -26.52
C GLU A 279 13.66 15.58 -27.88
N LYS A 280 14.51 15.43 -28.91
CA LYS A 280 14.18 15.81 -30.29
C LYS A 280 13.01 15.03 -30.88
N PHE A 281 12.88 13.74 -30.54
CA PHE A 281 11.73 12.93 -30.94
C PHE A 281 10.46 13.43 -30.25
N ALA A 282 10.53 13.65 -28.94
CA ALA A 282 9.41 14.16 -28.17
C ALA A 282 8.90 15.50 -28.70
N GLU A 283 9.81 16.43 -29.03
CA GLU A 283 9.49 17.73 -29.61
C GLU A 283 8.88 17.61 -31.00
N ALA A 284 9.49 16.78 -31.89
CA ALA A 284 9.05 16.63 -33.27
C ALA A 284 7.65 16.02 -33.40
N PHE A 285 7.29 15.11 -32.54
CA PHE A 285 6.04 14.36 -32.60
C PHE A 285 5.00 14.77 -31.54
N GLY A 286 5.32 15.70 -30.65
CA GLY A 286 4.44 16.15 -29.57
C GLY A 286 4.15 15.05 -28.52
N VAL A 287 5.01 14.04 -28.42
CA VAL A 287 4.86 12.89 -27.49
C VAL A 287 5.68 13.15 -26.25
N ARG A 288 5.04 13.13 -25.07
CA ARG A 288 5.76 13.21 -23.80
C ARG A 288 6.40 11.87 -23.46
N ILE A 289 7.70 11.86 -23.16
CA ILE A 289 8.41 10.64 -22.75
C ILE A 289 8.57 10.64 -21.23
N GLU A 290 8.12 9.58 -20.59
CA GLU A 290 8.27 9.32 -19.16
C GLU A 290 9.18 8.10 -18.95
N ASN A 291 10.12 8.23 -18.02
CA ASN A 291 10.99 7.12 -17.65
C ASN A 291 10.43 6.40 -16.43
N ALA A 292 10.27 5.09 -16.53
CA ALA A 292 9.95 4.26 -15.38
C ALA A 292 11.03 4.36 -14.30
N THR A 293 10.62 4.34 -13.04
CA THR A 293 11.56 4.32 -11.91
C THR A 293 12.42 3.06 -11.99
N ALA A 294 13.75 3.22 -12.01
CA ALA A 294 14.67 2.10 -12.08
C ALA A 294 14.39 1.04 -11.00
N ARG A 295 14.47 -0.24 -11.38
CA ARG A 295 14.26 -1.41 -10.51
C ARG A 295 12.85 -1.54 -9.91
N ARG A 296 11.86 -0.89 -10.51
CA ARG A 296 10.47 -0.95 -10.08
C ARG A 296 9.57 -1.48 -11.19
N GLY A 297 9.51 -2.81 -11.34
CA GLY A 297 8.62 -3.47 -12.30
C GLY A 297 7.13 -3.18 -12.04
N ASP A 298 6.76 -2.92 -10.77
CA ASP A 298 5.42 -2.51 -10.39
C ASP A 298 4.96 -1.17 -10.99
N ALA A 299 5.91 -0.31 -11.38
CA ALA A 299 5.59 0.97 -12.01
C ALA A 299 5.17 0.80 -13.50
N LYS A 300 5.57 -0.28 -14.14
CA LYS A 300 5.15 -0.60 -15.50
C LYS A 300 3.77 -1.28 -15.54
N GLY A 301 3.45 -2.17 -14.60
CA GLY A 301 2.11 -2.72 -14.36
C GLY A 301 1.50 -3.53 -15.51
N ILE A 302 2.30 -3.92 -16.48
CA ILE A 302 1.88 -4.71 -17.65
C ILE A 302 2.75 -5.94 -17.74
#